data_7e285464a44f0c367de56ca3fe6e8ad7
#
_entry.id   7e285464a44f0c367de56ca3fe6e8ad7
#
_cell.length_a   1.000
_cell.length_b   1.000
_cell.length_c   1.000
_cell.angle_alpha   90.00
_cell.angle_beta   90.00
_cell.angle_gamma   90.00
#
_symmetry.space_group_name_H-M   'P 1'
#
loop_
_entity.id
_entity.type
_entity.pdbx_description
1 polymer ?
#
loop_
_entity_poly.entity_id
_entity_poly.type
_entity_poly.pdbx_seq_one_letter_code
_entity_poly.pdbx_strand_id
1 'polypeptide(L)'
;MPNTRGFLKLSFSLVSLMVLFSSSNVNAQKVILPNYVDAINQWQQLREAELKSPKGWLNLAGLFWLHKGVNTFGGAKNNDCVYENPNPSDAFFPDHLGNFIFEGDSVMWESLDKYMVMVNNQNMPFRSKVCVFNGKGLSSEMSWTMSGHSYSWTIIKREDKIGVRFRDLKSSNVLLFKGIAHFPINEKFKIKAVLQPPIESYLMISNVLGQQVASKNAGKLQFTYQSKPYSLDVIDEGDNQLFITFADGTSGVTTYVAGRFIYIDQPDANGNTFIDFNQAFNPPCAFTKFATCPLPPPQNRLPFPIPAGEKNYGHH
;
A
#
# COMPACT_ATOMS: atom_id res chain seq x y z
N MET A 1 -10.31 -57.21 -62.30
CA MET A 1 -10.77 -56.97 -63.68
C MET A 1 -11.66 -55.80 -63.72
N PRO A 2 -11.67 -55.04 -64.76
CA PRO A 2 -10.77 -53.91 -65.06
C PRO A 2 -11.51 -52.57 -65.25
N ASN A 3 -10.67 -51.55 -65.39
CA ASN A 3 -10.82 -50.38 -66.28
C ASN A 3 -11.91 -49.31 -65.98
N THR A 4 -11.73 -48.09 -66.23
CA THR A 4 -10.86 -47.28 -67.10
C THR A 4 -10.94 -45.78 -66.69
N ARG A 5 -9.85 -45.13 -66.70
CA ARG A 5 -9.46 -43.78 -67.14
C ARG A 5 -10.57 -42.72 -67.46
N GLY A 6 -10.41 -41.59 -66.92
CA GLY A 6 -10.93 -40.29 -67.40
C GLY A 6 -10.14 -39.15 -66.87
N PHE A 7 -9.12 -38.70 -67.62
CA PHE A 7 -8.38 -37.42 -67.33
C PHE A 7 -9.22 -36.23 -67.77
N LEU A 8 -9.51 -35.33 -66.83
CA LEU A 8 -10.01 -33.98 -67.15
C LEU A 8 -8.94 -32.98 -66.76
N LYS A 9 -8.33 -32.36 -67.75
CA LYS A 9 -7.42 -31.21 -67.55
C LYS A 9 -8.27 -29.95 -67.27
N LEU A 10 -8.14 -29.41 -66.05
CA LEU A 10 -8.60 -28.05 -65.77
C LEU A 10 -7.39 -27.11 -65.76
N SER A 11 -7.41 -26.17 -66.68
CA SER A 11 -6.49 -25.07 -66.83
C SER A 11 -6.73 -24.07 -65.69
N PHE A 12 -5.75 -23.89 -64.81
CA PHE A 12 -5.74 -22.81 -63.83
C PHE A 12 -5.29 -21.52 -64.48
N SER A 13 -6.21 -20.55 -64.58
CA SER A 13 -5.93 -19.18 -64.93
C SER A 13 -5.41 -18.44 -63.66
N LEU A 14 -4.16 -18.01 -63.66
CA LEU A 14 -3.57 -17.18 -62.60
C LEU A 14 -4.19 -15.79 -62.69
N VAL A 15 -5.12 -15.45 -61.78
CA VAL A 15 -5.49 -14.06 -61.51
C VAL A 15 -4.53 -13.51 -60.47
N SER A 16 -3.62 -12.65 -60.94
CA SER A 16 -2.67 -11.94 -60.06
C SER A 16 -3.43 -10.83 -59.34
N LEU A 17 -3.72 -11.05 -58.03
CA LEU A 17 -4.30 -10.05 -57.15
C LEU A 17 -3.17 -9.16 -56.63
N MET A 18 -2.99 -7.98 -57.21
CA MET A 18 -2.11 -6.94 -56.72
C MET A 18 -2.70 -6.36 -55.42
N VAL A 19 -2.20 -6.79 -54.25
CA VAL A 19 -2.52 -6.16 -52.97
C VAL A 19 -1.65 -4.89 -52.88
N LEU A 20 -2.29 -3.75 -53.05
CA LEU A 20 -1.70 -2.45 -52.75
C LEU A 20 -1.56 -2.30 -51.21
N PHE A 21 -0.37 -2.52 -50.70
CA PHE A 21 -0.01 -2.12 -49.34
C PHE A 21 0.00 -0.58 -49.28
N SER A 22 -1.07 0.01 -48.76
CA SER A 22 -1.04 1.38 -48.30
C SER A 22 -0.19 1.43 -47.03
N SER A 23 1.03 1.91 -47.11
CA SER A 23 1.86 2.26 -45.96
C SER A 23 1.21 3.40 -45.21
N SER A 24 0.38 3.08 -44.22
CA SER A 24 -0.03 4.05 -43.20
C SER A 24 1.22 4.42 -42.40
N ASN A 25 1.69 5.65 -42.61
CA ASN A 25 2.67 6.28 -41.73
C ASN A 25 2.07 6.37 -40.31
N VAL A 26 2.29 5.36 -39.50
CA VAL A 26 2.10 5.47 -38.05
C VAL A 26 3.19 6.42 -37.57
N ASN A 27 2.82 7.69 -37.38
CA ASN A 27 3.65 8.62 -36.63
C ASN A 27 3.88 8.02 -35.24
N ALA A 28 5.01 7.38 -35.05
CA ALA A 28 5.46 6.97 -33.73
C ALA A 28 5.60 8.25 -32.92
N GLN A 29 4.61 8.51 -32.07
CA GLN A 29 4.64 9.61 -31.13
C GLN A 29 5.89 9.38 -30.27
N LYS A 30 6.91 10.24 -30.41
CA LYS A 30 8.15 10.18 -29.66
C LYS A 30 7.79 10.30 -28.19
N VAL A 31 7.84 9.20 -27.44
CA VAL A 31 7.63 9.22 -25.99
C VAL A 31 8.81 10.01 -25.42
N ILE A 32 8.55 11.25 -25.04
CA ILE A 32 9.51 12.08 -24.31
C ILE A 32 9.52 11.54 -22.88
N LEU A 33 10.59 10.81 -22.52
CA LEU A 33 10.77 10.40 -21.14
C LEU A 33 10.95 11.66 -20.27
N PRO A 34 10.27 11.77 -19.13
CA PRO A 34 10.44 12.88 -18.22
C PRO A 34 11.90 12.94 -17.77
N ASN A 35 12.43 14.15 -17.58
CA ASN A 35 13.72 14.29 -16.96
C ASN A 35 13.64 13.81 -15.49
N TYR A 36 14.77 13.64 -14.82
CA TYR A 36 14.82 13.11 -13.46
C TYR A 36 13.95 13.92 -12.47
N VAL A 37 14.03 15.25 -12.54
CA VAL A 37 13.25 16.14 -11.64
C VAL A 37 11.76 15.97 -11.87
N ASP A 38 11.32 15.90 -13.14
CA ASP A 38 9.91 15.68 -13.48
C ASP A 38 9.42 14.32 -12.99
N ALA A 39 10.25 13.27 -13.09
CA ALA A 39 9.91 11.94 -12.58
C ALA A 39 9.70 11.95 -11.06
N ILE A 40 10.56 12.63 -10.30
CA ILE A 40 10.39 12.76 -8.83
C ILE A 40 9.15 13.59 -8.51
N ASN A 41 8.90 14.71 -9.20
CA ASN A 41 7.69 15.52 -9.01
C ASN A 41 6.41 14.71 -9.28
N GLN A 42 6.41 13.91 -10.34
CA GLN A 42 5.27 13.03 -10.65
C GLN A 42 5.08 11.97 -9.56
N TRP A 43 6.15 11.36 -9.08
CA TRP A 43 6.10 10.41 -7.97
C TRP A 43 5.50 11.04 -6.70
N GLN A 44 5.91 12.26 -6.34
CA GLN A 44 5.36 13.00 -5.20
C GLN A 44 3.85 13.24 -5.35
N GLN A 45 3.39 13.64 -6.55
CA GLN A 45 1.97 13.84 -6.83
C GLN A 45 1.16 12.54 -6.70
N LEU A 46 1.68 11.43 -7.23
CA LEU A 46 1.05 10.11 -7.11
C LEU A 46 0.99 9.65 -5.65
N ARG A 47 2.04 9.88 -4.88
CA ARG A 47 2.10 9.59 -3.45
C ARG A 47 1.02 10.34 -2.66
N GLU A 48 0.85 11.64 -2.91
CA GLU A 48 -0.19 12.45 -2.26
C GLU A 48 -1.60 12.04 -2.68
N ALA A 49 -1.80 11.65 -3.95
CA ALA A 49 -3.07 11.11 -4.43
C ALA A 49 -3.41 9.77 -3.76
N GLU A 50 -2.42 8.89 -3.59
CA GLU A 50 -2.58 7.62 -2.89
C GLU A 50 -3.00 7.82 -1.43
N LEU A 51 -2.36 8.75 -0.70
CA LEU A 51 -2.71 9.05 0.69
C LEU A 51 -4.17 9.49 0.87
N LYS A 52 -4.70 10.23 -0.11
CA LYS A 52 -6.10 10.70 -0.14
C LYS A 52 -7.09 9.67 -0.68
N SER A 53 -6.62 8.62 -1.34
CA SER A 53 -7.48 7.60 -1.96
C SER A 53 -8.37 6.91 -0.92
N PRO A 54 -9.49 6.27 -1.32
CA PRO A 54 -10.36 5.56 -0.38
C PRO A 54 -9.65 4.50 0.48
N LYS A 55 -8.54 3.94 -0.03
CA LYS A 55 -7.68 2.99 0.71
C LYS A 55 -6.47 3.68 1.36
N GLY A 56 -6.33 4.98 1.19
CA GLY A 56 -5.21 5.77 1.71
C GLY A 56 -5.18 5.89 3.24
N TRP A 57 -4.06 6.36 3.74
CA TRP A 57 -3.82 6.44 5.18
C TRP A 57 -4.53 7.62 5.85
N LEU A 58 -4.85 8.69 5.12
CA LEU A 58 -5.58 9.84 5.64
C LEU A 58 -7.05 9.52 5.95
N ASN A 59 -7.61 8.47 5.32
CA ASN A 59 -8.95 7.98 5.60
C ASN A 59 -9.02 7.04 6.82
N LEU A 60 -7.88 6.58 7.35
CA LEU A 60 -7.88 5.61 8.44
C LEU A 60 -8.28 6.31 9.75
N ALA A 61 -9.46 5.94 10.25
CA ALA A 61 -10.14 6.57 11.38
C ALA A 61 -10.29 5.65 12.60
N GLY A 62 -9.89 4.37 12.50
CA GLY A 62 -9.94 3.44 13.61
C GLY A 62 -9.14 2.17 13.37
N LEU A 63 -8.61 1.63 14.47
CA LEU A 63 -8.07 0.28 14.54
C LEU A 63 -8.56 -0.34 15.86
N PHE A 64 -9.44 -1.33 15.76
CA PHE A 64 -10.07 -1.97 16.91
C PHE A 64 -9.60 -3.42 17.00
N TRP A 65 -8.88 -3.77 18.06
CA TRP A 65 -8.46 -5.15 18.30
C TRP A 65 -9.63 -5.96 18.87
N LEU A 66 -9.93 -7.09 18.22
CA LEU A 66 -11.03 -7.95 18.63
C LEU A 66 -10.60 -8.92 19.72
N HIS A 67 -11.49 -9.13 20.72
CA HIS A 67 -11.42 -10.23 21.65
C HIS A 67 -12.29 -11.40 21.19
N LYS A 68 -12.04 -12.60 21.68
CA LYS A 68 -12.86 -13.79 21.38
C LYS A 68 -14.33 -13.55 21.80
N GLY A 69 -15.26 -14.02 20.99
CA GLY A 69 -16.69 -13.83 21.17
C GLY A 69 -17.23 -12.61 20.44
N VAL A 70 -18.27 -12.01 20.96
CA VAL A 70 -18.97 -10.86 20.40
C VAL A 70 -18.25 -9.57 20.73
N ASN A 71 -18.02 -8.74 19.72
CA ASN A 71 -17.47 -7.38 19.82
C ASN A 71 -18.47 -6.43 19.19
N THR A 72 -19.10 -5.60 19.99
CA THR A 72 -20.08 -4.60 19.55
C THR A 72 -19.38 -3.44 18.84
N PHE A 73 -19.99 -2.89 17.78
CA PHE A 73 -19.41 -1.81 16.99
C PHE A 73 -20.40 -0.68 16.76
N GLY A 74 -19.97 0.54 17.05
CA GLY A 74 -20.79 1.75 16.88
C GLY A 74 -20.14 3.01 17.43
N GLY A 75 -20.91 4.10 17.50
CA GLY A 75 -20.48 5.40 18.02
C GLY A 75 -20.66 5.56 19.53
N ALA A 76 -21.55 4.77 20.15
CA ALA A 76 -21.77 4.87 21.59
C ALA A 76 -20.60 4.29 22.38
N LYS A 77 -20.25 4.94 23.50
CA LYS A 77 -19.07 4.60 24.33
C LYS A 77 -19.13 3.22 24.98
N ASN A 78 -20.29 2.60 25.03
CA ASN A 78 -20.50 1.27 25.60
C ASN A 78 -20.30 0.13 24.58
N ASN A 79 -19.87 0.44 23.34
CA ASN A 79 -19.43 -0.59 22.40
C ASN A 79 -17.99 -1.04 22.73
N ASP A 80 -17.63 -2.25 22.32
CA ASP A 80 -16.24 -2.76 22.39
C ASP A 80 -15.35 -2.06 21.36
N CYS A 81 -15.89 -1.78 20.16
CA CYS A 81 -15.25 -1.05 19.07
C CYS A 81 -15.98 0.29 18.88
N VAL A 82 -15.40 1.37 19.41
CA VAL A 82 -16.03 2.71 19.39
C VAL A 82 -15.40 3.57 18.30
N TYR A 83 -16.21 4.01 17.34
CA TYR A 83 -15.80 5.09 16.43
C TYR A 83 -16.22 6.44 17.02
N GLU A 84 -15.25 7.17 17.54
CA GLU A 84 -15.46 8.56 17.96
C GLU A 84 -15.52 9.46 16.73
N ASN A 85 -16.74 9.80 16.29
CA ASN A 85 -16.91 10.70 15.16
C ASN A 85 -16.37 12.09 15.50
N PRO A 86 -15.31 12.56 14.80
CA PRO A 86 -14.71 13.86 15.12
C PRO A 86 -15.60 15.06 14.76
N ASN A 87 -16.62 14.86 13.90
CA ASN A 87 -17.54 15.86 13.41
C ASN A 87 -18.99 15.40 13.53
N PRO A 88 -19.53 15.19 14.74
CA PRO A 88 -20.86 14.65 14.92
C PRO A 88 -21.99 15.57 14.40
N SER A 89 -21.71 16.85 14.19
CA SER A 89 -22.63 17.80 13.55
C SER A 89 -22.79 17.59 12.05
N ASP A 90 -21.78 17.05 11.39
CA ASP A 90 -21.71 16.99 9.93
C ASP A 90 -22.13 15.61 9.39
N ALA A 91 -22.02 14.57 10.21
CA ALA A 91 -22.35 13.20 9.82
C ALA A 91 -22.89 12.39 11.00
N PHE A 92 -24.02 11.74 10.79
CA PHE A 92 -24.55 10.75 11.73
C PHE A 92 -23.73 9.46 11.66
N PHE A 93 -23.39 8.90 12.81
CA PHE A 93 -22.88 7.54 12.92
C PHE A 93 -23.73 6.78 13.97
N PRO A 94 -24.19 5.54 13.69
CA PRO A 94 -25.05 4.80 14.61
C PRO A 94 -24.41 4.55 15.96
N ASP A 95 -25.20 4.67 17.04
CA ASP A 95 -24.77 4.27 18.37
C ASP A 95 -24.31 2.81 18.40
N HIS A 96 -25.05 1.93 17.69
CA HIS A 96 -24.70 0.53 17.49
C HIS A 96 -25.01 0.13 16.04
N LEU A 97 -23.98 -0.16 15.25
CA LEU A 97 -24.10 -0.50 13.83
C LEU A 97 -24.21 -2.01 13.60
N GLY A 98 -23.52 -2.82 14.39
CA GLY A 98 -23.48 -4.27 14.26
C GLY A 98 -22.48 -4.92 15.19
N ASN A 99 -22.24 -6.22 14.99
CA ASN A 99 -21.34 -7.00 15.82
C ASN A 99 -20.28 -7.73 14.98
N PHE A 100 -19.04 -7.75 15.46
CA PHE A 100 -18.03 -8.69 15.01
C PHE A 100 -18.01 -9.88 15.97
N ILE A 101 -18.12 -11.09 15.43
CA ILE A 101 -18.06 -12.32 16.22
C ILE A 101 -16.75 -13.02 15.85
N PHE A 102 -15.81 -13.05 16.79
CA PHE A 102 -14.50 -13.63 16.59
C PHE A 102 -14.39 -15.00 17.25
N GLU A 103 -14.38 -16.07 16.43
CA GLU A 103 -14.31 -17.46 16.86
C GLU A 103 -13.24 -18.22 16.08
N GLY A 104 -12.44 -19.03 16.80
CA GLY A 104 -11.27 -19.67 16.19
C GLY A 104 -10.30 -18.63 15.64
N ASP A 105 -10.08 -18.68 14.31
CA ASP A 105 -9.32 -17.69 13.52
C ASP A 105 -10.23 -16.88 12.60
N SER A 106 -11.55 -17.05 12.69
CA SER A 106 -12.52 -16.45 11.78
C SER A 106 -13.28 -15.29 12.44
N VAL A 107 -13.68 -14.32 11.63
CA VAL A 107 -14.55 -13.22 12.05
C VAL A 107 -15.80 -13.24 11.21
N MET A 108 -16.96 -13.26 11.88
CA MET A 108 -18.27 -13.06 11.28
C MET A 108 -18.71 -11.62 11.51
N TRP A 109 -19.41 -11.04 10.53
CA TRP A 109 -20.19 -9.81 10.72
C TRP A 109 -21.65 -10.18 10.95
N GLU A 110 -22.27 -9.61 11.97
CA GLU A 110 -23.69 -9.72 12.27
C GLU A 110 -24.38 -8.37 12.07
N SER A 111 -25.26 -8.32 11.08
CA SER A 111 -26.07 -7.14 10.78
C SER A 111 -27.27 -7.03 11.72
N LEU A 112 -27.58 -5.81 12.15
CA LEU A 112 -28.76 -5.49 12.95
C LEU A 112 -29.95 -5.07 12.06
N ASP A 113 -31.11 -4.85 12.67
CA ASP A 113 -32.37 -4.57 11.95
C ASP A 113 -32.46 -3.19 11.31
N LYS A 114 -31.56 -2.26 11.67
CA LYS A 114 -31.76 -0.84 11.41
C LYS A 114 -30.89 -0.30 10.29
N TYR A 115 -29.70 -0.88 10.09
CA TYR A 115 -28.71 -0.34 9.19
C TYR A 115 -28.25 -1.40 8.19
N MET A 116 -28.30 -1.06 6.91
CA MET A 116 -27.89 -1.95 5.83
C MET A 116 -26.39 -1.77 5.55
N VAL A 117 -25.60 -2.73 5.98
CA VAL A 117 -24.16 -2.80 5.69
C VAL A 117 -23.95 -3.61 4.42
N MET A 118 -23.10 -3.14 3.53
CA MET A 118 -22.65 -3.90 2.37
C MET A 118 -21.40 -4.72 2.71
N VAL A 119 -21.33 -5.92 2.16
CA VAL A 119 -20.13 -6.79 2.20
C VAL A 119 -19.75 -7.11 0.77
N ASN A 120 -18.54 -6.76 0.34
CA ASN A 120 -18.06 -6.89 -1.03
C ASN A 120 -19.06 -6.29 -2.06
N ASN A 121 -19.58 -5.08 -1.76
CA ASN A 121 -20.58 -4.35 -2.56
C ASN A 121 -21.96 -5.04 -2.68
N GLN A 122 -22.24 -6.01 -1.82
CA GLN A 122 -23.57 -6.65 -1.76
C GLN A 122 -24.25 -6.28 -0.46
N ASN A 123 -25.53 -5.87 -0.55
CA ASN A 123 -26.34 -5.57 0.63
C ASN A 123 -26.53 -6.84 1.47
N MET A 124 -26.24 -6.72 2.76
CA MET A 124 -26.52 -7.81 3.71
C MET A 124 -27.94 -7.70 4.23
N PRO A 125 -28.70 -8.80 4.24
CA PRO A 125 -30.01 -8.83 4.89
C PRO A 125 -29.89 -8.46 6.38
N PHE A 126 -30.92 -7.82 6.93
CA PHE A 126 -31.01 -7.59 8.36
C PHE A 126 -30.99 -8.91 9.15
N ARG A 127 -30.44 -8.88 10.35
CA ARG A 127 -30.28 -10.06 11.23
C ARG A 127 -29.50 -11.22 10.58
N SER A 128 -28.67 -10.93 9.58
CA SER A 128 -27.84 -11.94 8.94
C SER A 128 -26.44 -11.98 9.52
N LYS A 129 -25.80 -13.15 9.43
CA LYS A 129 -24.39 -13.36 9.76
C LYS A 129 -23.64 -13.80 8.52
N VAL A 130 -22.49 -13.21 8.28
CA VAL A 130 -21.61 -13.58 7.16
C VAL A 130 -20.16 -13.65 7.62
N CYS A 131 -19.43 -14.65 7.13
CA CYS A 131 -17.99 -14.72 7.36
C CYS A 131 -17.28 -13.63 6.54
N VAL A 132 -16.61 -12.70 7.22
CA VAL A 132 -15.87 -11.60 6.59
C VAL A 132 -14.36 -11.83 6.62
N PHE A 133 -13.90 -12.77 7.42
CA PHE A 133 -12.50 -13.21 7.47
C PHE A 133 -12.45 -14.67 7.99
N ASN A 134 -11.76 -15.54 7.26
CA ASN A 134 -11.68 -16.97 7.58
C ASN A 134 -10.32 -17.40 8.19
N GLY A 135 -9.57 -16.44 8.74
CA GLY A 135 -8.25 -16.68 9.30
C GLY A 135 -7.10 -16.65 8.28
N LYS A 136 -7.39 -16.67 6.98
CA LYS A 136 -6.42 -16.73 5.89
C LYS A 136 -6.75 -15.73 4.79
N GLY A 137 -5.71 -15.20 4.15
CA GLY A 137 -5.85 -14.33 2.99
C GLY A 137 -6.46 -12.95 3.30
N LEU A 138 -7.14 -12.39 2.30
CA LEU A 138 -7.75 -11.06 2.40
C LEU A 138 -9.13 -11.15 3.06
N SER A 139 -9.44 -10.15 3.88
CA SER A 139 -10.77 -9.93 4.45
C SER A 139 -11.73 -9.42 3.38
N SER A 140 -13.02 -9.72 3.54
CA SER A 140 -14.08 -8.98 2.86
C SER A 140 -14.03 -7.50 3.20
N GLU A 141 -14.31 -6.65 2.22
CA GLU A 141 -14.53 -5.22 2.46
C GLU A 141 -15.97 -5.00 2.86
N MET A 142 -16.17 -4.34 4.00
CA MET A 142 -17.47 -3.91 4.49
C MET A 142 -17.61 -2.42 4.31
N SER A 143 -18.82 -1.93 4.03
CA SER A 143 -19.07 -0.51 3.90
C SER A 143 -20.48 -0.13 4.34
N TRP A 144 -20.62 1.13 4.74
CA TRP A 144 -21.90 1.74 5.11
C TRP A 144 -21.90 3.20 4.67
N THR A 145 -23.05 3.64 4.14
CA THR A 145 -23.22 5.02 3.65
C THR A 145 -24.52 5.58 4.16
N MET A 146 -24.49 6.81 4.65
CA MET A 146 -25.69 7.56 5.05
C MET A 146 -25.47 9.06 4.81
N SER A 147 -26.48 9.70 4.24
CA SER A 147 -26.47 11.16 3.97
C SER A 147 -25.24 11.63 3.20
N GLY A 148 -24.77 10.79 2.27
CA GLY A 148 -23.58 11.09 1.44
C GLY A 148 -22.24 10.95 2.16
N HIS A 149 -22.21 10.48 3.42
CA HIS A 149 -21.01 10.12 4.15
C HIS A 149 -20.80 8.61 4.09
N SER A 150 -19.60 8.19 3.71
CA SER A 150 -19.29 6.77 3.48
C SER A 150 -18.14 6.31 4.37
N TYR A 151 -18.28 5.12 4.88
CA TYR A 151 -17.31 4.43 5.71
C TYR A 151 -16.99 3.07 5.12
N SER A 152 -15.77 2.60 5.32
CA SER A 152 -15.38 1.23 4.96
C SER A 152 -14.49 0.61 6.02
N TRP A 153 -14.51 -0.72 6.12
CA TRP A 153 -13.64 -1.44 7.03
C TRP A 153 -13.33 -2.85 6.54
N THR A 154 -12.19 -3.34 6.99
CA THR A 154 -11.67 -4.69 6.70
C THR A 154 -11.11 -5.30 7.98
N ILE A 155 -11.07 -6.62 8.05
CA ILE A 155 -10.35 -7.31 9.10
C ILE A 155 -8.87 -7.39 8.73
N ILE A 156 -8.00 -7.13 9.68
CA ILE A 156 -6.56 -7.32 9.55
C ILE A 156 -6.06 -8.33 10.59
N LYS A 157 -5.03 -9.08 10.22
CA LYS A 157 -4.26 -9.91 11.15
C LYS A 157 -2.86 -9.32 11.30
N ARG A 158 -2.37 -9.23 12.53
CA ARG A 158 -1.02 -8.81 12.88
C ARG A 158 -0.50 -9.78 13.93
N GLU A 159 0.34 -10.73 13.50
CA GLU A 159 0.83 -11.83 14.30
C GLU A 159 -0.34 -12.59 14.98
N ASP A 160 -0.44 -12.49 16.29
CA ASP A 160 -1.47 -13.09 17.14
C ASP A 160 -2.76 -12.27 17.27
N LYS A 161 -2.77 -11.01 16.76
CA LYS A 161 -3.90 -10.11 16.91
C LYS A 161 -4.74 -10.03 15.64
N ILE A 162 -6.05 -10.06 15.84
CA ILE A 162 -7.05 -9.77 14.77
C ILE A 162 -7.76 -8.48 15.15
N GLY A 163 -7.91 -7.59 14.17
CA GLY A 163 -8.53 -6.29 14.38
C GLY A 163 -9.30 -5.78 13.17
N VAL A 164 -10.09 -4.74 13.41
CA VAL A 164 -10.86 -4.02 12.40
C VAL A 164 -10.14 -2.76 12.02
N ARG A 165 -9.76 -2.61 10.75
CA ARG A 165 -9.24 -1.37 10.17
C ARG A 165 -10.39 -0.59 9.58
N PHE A 166 -10.75 0.51 10.25
CA PHE A 166 -11.91 1.34 9.90
C PHE A 166 -11.47 2.63 9.21
N ARG A 167 -12.20 3.02 8.17
CA ARG A 167 -11.97 4.23 7.37
C ARG A 167 -13.20 5.11 7.32
N ASP A 168 -12.99 6.38 7.48
CA ASP A 168 -13.92 7.45 7.18
C ASP A 168 -13.50 8.11 5.85
N LEU A 169 -14.27 7.90 4.78
CA LEU A 169 -13.90 8.36 3.43
C LEU A 169 -14.05 9.87 3.23
N LYS A 170 -14.63 10.56 4.23
CA LYS A 170 -14.69 12.03 4.31
C LYS A 170 -13.99 12.56 5.56
N SER A 171 -13.00 11.82 6.05
CA SER A 171 -12.17 12.23 7.19
C SER A 171 -11.67 13.67 7.05
N SER A 172 -11.69 14.41 8.15
CA SER A 172 -11.10 15.76 8.22
C SER A 172 -9.62 15.76 7.81
N ASN A 173 -8.89 14.66 8.05
CA ASN A 173 -7.50 14.51 7.61
C ASN A 173 -7.36 14.57 6.09
N VAL A 174 -8.33 14.02 5.32
CA VAL A 174 -8.36 14.15 3.85
C VAL A 174 -8.72 15.56 3.43
N LEU A 175 -9.76 16.14 4.05
CA LEU A 175 -10.28 17.46 3.68
C LEU A 175 -9.27 18.59 3.95
N LEU A 176 -8.50 18.47 5.03
CA LEU A 176 -7.52 19.46 5.48
C LEU A 176 -6.11 19.20 4.95
N PHE A 177 -5.89 18.11 4.22
CA PHE A 177 -4.59 17.76 3.68
C PHE A 177 -4.12 18.77 2.63
N LYS A 178 -2.96 19.41 2.90
CA LYS A 178 -2.37 20.46 2.05
C LYS A 178 -1.11 20.00 1.31
N GLY A 179 -0.87 18.68 1.25
CA GLY A 179 0.36 18.12 0.69
C GLY A 179 1.41 17.83 1.76
N ILE A 180 2.55 17.34 1.32
CA ILE A 180 3.70 17.01 2.15
C ILE A 180 4.86 17.92 1.77
N ALA A 181 5.51 18.50 2.76
CA ALA A 181 6.73 19.25 2.52
C ALA A 181 7.88 18.31 2.15
N HIS A 182 8.65 18.67 1.12
CA HIS A 182 9.82 17.92 0.66
C HIS A 182 11.10 18.75 0.77
N PHE A 183 12.23 18.08 0.81
CA PHE A 183 13.51 18.73 0.54
C PHE A 183 13.64 19.03 -0.96
N PRO A 184 14.47 20.01 -1.36
CA PRO A 184 14.78 20.22 -2.77
C PRO A 184 15.35 18.94 -3.41
N ILE A 185 14.87 18.61 -4.60
CA ILE A 185 15.34 17.44 -5.36
C ILE A 185 16.82 17.65 -5.70
N ASN A 186 17.65 16.64 -5.41
CA ASN A 186 19.07 16.69 -5.67
C ASN A 186 19.60 15.30 -6.07
N GLU A 187 20.09 15.19 -7.30
CA GLU A 187 20.56 13.92 -7.88
C GLU A 187 21.70 13.25 -7.08
N LYS A 188 22.45 14.01 -6.27
CA LYS A 188 23.47 13.42 -5.39
C LYS A 188 22.91 12.42 -4.38
N PHE A 189 21.59 12.47 -4.10
CA PHE A 189 20.89 11.53 -3.23
C PHE A 189 20.30 10.33 -3.97
N LYS A 190 20.48 10.23 -5.29
CA LYS A 190 20.31 9.00 -6.05
C LYS A 190 21.64 8.27 -6.15
N ILE A 191 21.86 7.31 -5.28
CA ILE A 191 23.17 6.71 -5.04
C ILE A 191 23.20 5.30 -5.65
N LYS A 192 24.28 4.99 -6.40
CA LYS A 192 24.51 3.62 -6.86
C LYS A 192 24.74 2.70 -5.67
N ALA A 193 24.11 1.53 -5.72
CA ALA A 193 24.19 0.54 -4.67
C ALA A 193 24.27 -0.88 -5.24
N VAL A 194 24.77 -1.80 -4.43
CA VAL A 194 24.85 -3.22 -4.77
C VAL A 194 24.14 -4.02 -3.68
N LEU A 195 23.17 -4.83 -4.07
CA LEU A 195 22.49 -5.74 -3.16
C LEU A 195 23.33 -7.02 -3.04
N GLN A 196 23.79 -7.29 -1.83
CA GLN A 196 24.43 -8.56 -1.47
C GLN A 196 23.36 -9.57 -1.07
N PRO A 197 23.49 -10.85 -1.48
CA PRO A 197 22.55 -11.88 -1.09
C PRO A 197 22.38 -11.98 0.44
N PRO A 198 21.19 -12.39 0.92
CA PRO A 198 20.96 -12.57 2.34
C PRO A 198 21.75 -13.76 2.89
N ILE A 199 22.27 -13.61 4.12
CA ILE A 199 22.83 -14.73 4.89
C ILE A 199 21.72 -15.50 5.58
N GLU A 200 20.79 -14.77 6.22
CA GLU A 200 19.61 -15.31 6.89
C GLU A 200 18.35 -15.09 6.05
N SER A 201 17.46 -16.06 6.01
CA SER A 201 16.23 -15.98 5.19
C SER A 201 15.24 -14.92 5.70
N TYR A 202 15.31 -14.57 6.98
CA TYR A 202 14.37 -13.64 7.60
C TYR A 202 15.11 -12.62 8.49
N LEU A 203 14.54 -11.40 8.52
CA LEU A 203 14.90 -10.33 9.46
C LEU A 203 13.78 -10.22 10.49
N MET A 204 14.15 -10.10 11.76
CA MET A 204 13.19 -9.78 12.83
C MET A 204 13.06 -8.27 12.95
N ILE A 205 11.93 -7.72 12.47
CA ILE A 205 11.67 -6.29 12.45
C ILE A 205 10.65 -5.93 13.54
N SER A 206 11.02 -5.02 14.42
CA SER A 206 10.09 -4.47 15.42
C SER A 206 9.06 -3.56 14.77
N ASN A 207 7.82 -3.56 15.25
CA ASN A 207 6.81 -2.60 14.87
C ASN A 207 6.45 -1.64 16.04
N VAL A 208 5.63 -0.63 15.77
CA VAL A 208 5.20 0.35 16.78
C VAL A 208 4.35 -0.23 17.91
N LEU A 209 3.87 -1.50 17.79
CA LEU A 209 3.17 -2.24 18.85
C LEU A 209 4.13 -3.02 19.75
N GLY A 210 5.44 -2.95 19.50
CA GLY A 210 6.46 -3.73 20.21
C GLY A 210 6.55 -5.21 19.79
N GLN A 211 5.83 -5.62 18.72
CA GLN A 211 5.92 -6.98 18.19
C GLN A 211 7.15 -7.13 17.30
N GLN A 212 7.74 -8.33 17.30
CA GLN A 212 8.79 -8.74 16.37
C GLN A 212 8.15 -9.51 15.21
N VAL A 213 8.32 -9.01 14.00
CA VAL A 213 7.74 -9.57 12.77
C VAL A 213 8.84 -10.17 11.92
N ALA A 214 8.72 -11.45 11.57
CA ALA A 214 9.62 -12.11 10.63
C ALA A 214 9.35 -11.61 9.21
N SER A 215 10.26 -10.82 8.68
CA SER A 215 10.19 -10.24 7.32
C SER A 215 11.18 -10.96 6.41
N LYS A 216 10.78 -11.31 5.19
CA LYS A 216 11.66 -11.99 4.24
C LYS A 216 12.85 -11.09 3.90
N ASN A 217 14.05 -11.62 4.07
CA ASN A 217 15.30 -10.89 3.86
C ASN A 217 15.70 -10.92 2.39
N ALA A 218 15.72 -9.77 1.74
CA ALA A 218 16.24 -9.64 0.37
C ALA A 218 17.77 -9.54 0.33
N GLY A 219 18.41 -9.20 1.44
CA GLY A 219 19.85 -9.03 1.53
C GLY A 219 20.26 -7.70 2.15
N LYS A 220 21.50 -7.33 1.88
CA LYS A 220 22.14 -6.12 2.40
C LYS A 220 22.53 -5.20 1.26
N LEU A 221 21.91 -4.02 1.18
CA LEU A 221 22.19 -3.00 0.18
C LEU A 221 23.45 -2.22 0.60
N GLN A 222 24.52 -2.34 -0.15
CA GLN A 222 25.78 -1.62 0.07
C GLN A 222 25.89 -0.42 -0.85
N PHE A 223 26.29 0.71 -0.31
CA PHE A 223 26.51 1.96 -1.06
C PHE A 223 27.62 2.80 -0.44
N THR A 224 28.14 3.75 -1.19
CA THR A 224 29.16 4.70 -0.71
C THR A 224 28.56 6.10 -0.63
N TYR A 225 28.71 6.74 0.51
CA TYR A 225 28.33 8.15 0.70
C TYR A 225 29.48 8.90 1.35
N GLN A 226 29.85 10.06 0.77
CA GLN A 226 31.01 10.87 1.21
C GLN A 226 32.29 10.02 1.42
N SER A 227 32.58 9.15 0.44
CA SER A 227 33.73 8.24 0.41
C SER A 227 33.77 7.20 1.54
N LYS A 228 32.69 6.97 2.25
CA LYS A 228 32.54 5.93 3.28
C LYS A 228 31.52 4.88 2.87
N PRO A 229 31.81 3.59 3.11
CA PRO A 229 30.84 2.53 2.85
C PRO A 229 29.77 2.47 3.93
N TYR A 230 28.51 2.22 3.51
CA TYR A 230 27.35 1.99 4.36
C TYR A 230 26.53 0.84 3.84
N SER A 231 25.68 0.30 4.68
CA SER A 231 24.75 -0.75 4.26
C SER A 231 23.41 -0.62 4.98
N LEU A 232 22.36 -1.11 4.33
CA LEU A 232 21.00 -1.21 4.86
C LEU A 232 20.47 -2.61 4.63
N ASP A 233 19.79 -3.18 5.61
CA ASP A 233 19.04 -4.43 5.43
C ASP A 233 17.78 -4.16 4.62
N VAL A 234 17.46 -5.08 3.72
CA VAL A 234 16.40 -4.94 2.71
C VAL A 234 15.39 -6.05 2.88
N ILE A 235 14.12 -5.70 2.80
CA ILE A 235 12.97 -6.61 2.95
C ILE A 235 12.37 -6.89 1.57
N ASP A 236 12.05 -8.16 1.30
CA ASP A 236 11.29 -8.61 0.15
C ASP A 236 9.81 -8.78 0.55
N GLU A 237 8.96 -7.86 0.15
CA GLU A 237 7.51 -7.94 0.40
C GLU A 237 6.78 -8.78 -0.66
N GLY A 238 7.50 -9.34 -1.64
CA GLY A 238 6.94 -10.15 -2.71
C GLY A 238 6.44 -9.36 -3.91
N ASP A 239 6.72 -8.05 -3.94
CA ASP A 239 6.37 -7.13 -5.02
C ASP A 239 7.53 -6.93 -6.01
N ASN A 240 7.32 -6.07 -7.03
CA ASN A 240 8.36 -5.76 -8.02
C ASN A 240 9.48 -4.85 -7.48
N GLN A 241 9.33 -4.32 -6.27
CA GLN A 241 10.31 -3.48 -5.60
C GLN A 241 10.69 -4.08 -4.26
N LEU A 242 11.84 -3.65 -3.72
CA LEU A 242 12.34 -4.05 -2.43
C LEU A 242 12.16 -2.91 -1.42
N PHE A 243 11.81 -3.26 -0.19
CA PHE A 243 11.44 -2.32 0.86
C PHE A 243 12.56 -2.10 1.87
N ILE A 244 12.78 -0.84 2.24
CA ILE A 244 13.75 -0.45 3.28
C ILE A 244 13.06 0.51 4.25
N THR A 245 13.15 0.24 5.53
CA THR A 245 12.88 1.20 6.60
C THR A 245 14.21 1.67 7.18
N PHE A 246 14.40 2.99 7.30
CA PHE A 246 15.64 3.57 7.77
C PHE A 246 15.43 4.84 8.61
N ALA A 247 16.40 5.16 9.45
CA ALA A 247 16.50 6.44 10.13
C ALA A 247 17.85 7.07 9.84
N ASP A 248 17.97 8.37 9.95
CA ASP A 248 19.18 9.13 9.69
C ASP A 248 19.29 10.37 10.61
N GLY A 249 20.32 11.16 10.47
CA GLY A 249 20.55 12.35 11.30
C GLY A 249 19.49 13.45 11.17
N THR A 250 18.51 13.33 10.26
CA THR A 250 17.35 14.25 10.17
C THR A 250 16.14 13.77 10.95
N SER A 251 16.12 12.50 11.38
CA SER A 251 14.98 11.87 12.08
C SER A 251 14.74 12.53 13.44
N GLY A 252 13.51 12.98 13.69
CA GLY A 252 13.13 13.72 14.89
C GLY A 252 13.54 15.20 14.90
N VAL A 253 14.19 15.69 13.82
CA VAL A 253 14.57 17.10 13.65
C VAL A 253 13.76 17.72 12.49
N THR A 254 13.97 17.24 11.27
CA THR A 254 13.31 17.74 10.05
C THR A 254 12.51 16.66 9.33
N THR A 255 12.70 15.41 9.71
CA THR A 255 11.92 14.26 9.20
C THR A 255 11.29 13.50 10.36
N TYR A 256 10.39 12.58 10.03
CA TYR A 256 9.61 11.84 11.03
C TYR A 256 10.52 11.09 12.02
N VAL A 257 10.19 11.18 13.30
CA VAL A 257 11.05 10.70 14.41
C VAL A 257 11.32 9.19 14.34
N ALA A 258 10.34 8.39 13.90
CA ALA A 258 10.50 6.94 13.80
C ALA A 258 11.22 6.48 12.50
N GLY A 259 11.72 7.44 11.69
CA GLY A 259 12.39 7.15 10.43
C GLY A 259 11.45 7.23 9.22
N ARG A 260 11.97 6.85 8.07
CA ARG A 260 11.29 6.91 6.76
C ARG A 260 11.37 5.57 6.06
N PHE A 261 10.53 5.42 5.06
CA PHE A 261 10.47 4.29 4.16
C PHE A 261 11.03 4.66 2.79
N ILE A 262 11.54 3.69 2.07
CA ILE A 262 11.97 3.83 0.69
C ILE A 262 11.81 2.49 -0.03
N TYR A 263 11.35 2.53 -1.26
CA TYR A 263 11.39 1.38 -2.18
C TYR A 263 12.53 1.54 -3.16
N ILE A 264 13.18 0.45 -3.50
CA ILE A 264 14.20 0.38 -4.54
C ILE A 264 13.77 -0.63 -5.60
N ASP A 265 14.19 -0.40 -6.83
CA ASP A 265 13.94 -1.37 -7.91
C ASP A 265 14.75 -2.66 -7.68
N GLN A 266 14.24 -3.77 -8.19
CA GLN A 266 14.96 -5.04 -8.20
C GLN A 266 16.33 -4.85 -8.86
N PRO A 267 17.40 -5.40 -8.27
CA PRO A 267 18.74 -5.28 -8.84
C PRO A 267 18.86 -6.04 -10.16
N ASP A 268 19.85 -5.65 -10.95
CA ASP A 268 20.28 -6.42 -12.13
C ASP A 268 20.91 -7.77 -11.73
N ALA A 269 21.30 -8.57 -12.73
CA ALA A 269 21.92 -9.89 -12.51
C ALA A 269 23.25 -9.84 -11.73
N ASN A 270 23.88 -8.66 -11.61
CA ASN A 270 25.11 -8.42 -10.85
C ASN A 270 24.84 -7.81 -9.48
N GLY A 271 23.57 -7.64 -9.11
CA GLY A 271 23.17 -7.01 -7.86
C GLY A 271 23.13 -5.48 -7.89
N ASN A 272 23.39 -4.84 -9.03
CA ASN A 272 23.42 -3.38 -9.12
C ASN A 272 22.02 -2.79 -9.13
N THR A 273 21.82 -1.74 -8.36
CA THR A 273 20.60 -0.94 -8.30
C THR A 273 20.93 0.49 -7.84
N PHE A 274 19.91 1.27 -7.55
CA PHE A 274 20.03 2.59 -6.95
C PHE A 274 19.18 2.69 -5.69
N ILE A 275 19.69 3.43 -4.68
CA ILE A 275 18.86 3.97 -3.63
C ILE A 275 18.65 5.46 -3.89
N ASP A 276 17.39 5.87 -4.10
CA ASP A 276 17.04 7.26 -4.39
C ASP A 276 16.34 7.90 -3.20
N PHE A 277 17.10 8.53 -2.33
CA PHE A 277 16.56 9.17 -1.13
C PHE A 277 15.64 10.36 -1.43
N ASN A 278 15.58 10.88 -2.67
CA ASN A 278 14.56 11.86 -3.05
C ASN A 278 13.14 11.25 -3.04
N GLN A 279 13.05 9.91 -3.04
CA GLN A 279 11.81 9.15 -2.88
C GLN A 279 11.63 8.60 -1.47
N ALA A 280 12.44 9.02 -0.49
CA ALA A 280 12.20 8.65 0.90
C ALA A 280 10.93 9.31 1.43
N PHE A 281 10.04 8.52 2.06
CA PHE A 281 8.71 8.98 2.45
C PHE A 281 8.34 8.60 3.89
N ASN A 282 7.40 9.35 4.45
CA ASN A 282 6.90 9.14 5.79
C ASN A 282 6.11 7.82 5.90
N PRO A 283 6.33 7.03 6.98
CA PRO A 283 5.51 5.87 7.24
C PRO A 283 4.05 6.26 7.52
N PRO A 284 3.10 5.33 7.37
CA PRO A 284 1.68 5.56 7.69
C PRO A 284 1.43 6.17 9.07
N CYS A 285 2.26 5.84 10.05
CA CYS A 285 2.17 6.35 11.42
C CYS A 285 2.38 7.88 11.54
N ALA A 286 2.97 8.52 10.53
CA ALA A 286 3.06 9.97 10.46
C ALA A 286 1.72 10.65 10.14
N PHE A 287 0.75 9.91 9.58
CA PHE A 287 -0.55 10.43 9.14
C PHE A 287 -1.71 9.99 10.03
N THR A 288 -1.54 8.89 10.77
CA THR A 288 -2.60 8.33 11.62
C THR A 288 -2.02 7.49 12.76
N LYS A 289 -2.62 7.60 13.95
CA LYS A 289 -2.30 6.77 15.12
C LYS A 289 -2.76 5.31 14.99
N PHE A 290 -3.49 4.99 13.95
CA PHE A 290 -4.09 3.66 13.72
C PHE A 290 -3.25 2.75 12.81
N ALA A 291 -2.06 3.17 12.43
CA ALA A 291 -1.13 2.36 11.66
C ALA A 291 -0.24 1.48 12.56
N THR A 292 0.28 0.39 12.01
CA THR A 292 1.15 -0.58 12.71
C THR A 292 2.49 -0.70 11.97
N CYS A 293 3.23 0.41 11.89
CA CYS A 293 4.42 0.53 11.05
C CYS A 293 5.61 -0.29 11.57
N PRO A 294 6.42 -0.90 10.68
CA PRO A 294 7.73 -1.40 11.04
C PRO A 294 8.65 -0.25 11.43
N LEU A 295 9.57 -0.52 12.34
CA LEU A 295 10.59 0.43 12.78
C LEU A 295 11.94 0.09 12.14
N PRO A 296 12.79 1.09 11.85
CA PRO A 296 14.14 0.85 11.38
C PRO A 296 14.94 0.00 12.38
N PRO A 297 15.48 -1.16 11.95
CA PRO A 297 16.36 -1.93 12.80
C PRO A 297 17.65 -1.15 13.08
N PRO A 298 18.40 -1.48 14.13
CA PRO A 298 19.60 -0.72 14.52
C PRO A 298 20.61 -0.50 13.38
N GLN A 299 20.81 -1.48 12.52
CA GLN A 299 21.73 -1.42 11.38
C GLN A 299 21.23 -0.52 10.24
N ASN A 300 19.95 -0.17 10.20
CA ASN A 300 19.36 0.77 9.24
C ASN A 300 19.30 2.22 9.79
N ARG A 301 20.09 2.52 10.82
CA ARG A 301 20.25 3.88 11.37
C ARG A 301 21.53 4.50 10.86
N LEU A 302 21.39 5.38 9.86
CA LEU A 302 22.55 6.04 9.24
C LEU A 302 23.05 7.18 10.17
N PRO A 303 24.36 7.26 10.45
CA PRO A 303 24.92 8.22 11.42
C PRO A 303 25.11 9.64 10.84
N PHE A 304 24.47 9.98 9.74
CA PHE A 304 24.57 11.26 9.05
C PHE A 304 23.22 11.71 8.53
N PRO A 305 22.99 13.03 8.30
CA PRO A 305 21.74 13.53 7.77
C PRO A 305 21.58 13.25 6.27
N ILE A 306 20.35 12.90 5.87
CA ILE A 306 19.91 12.78 4.47
C ILE A 306 18.77 13.79 4.23
N PRO A 307 19.10 15.06 3.90
CA PRO A 307 18.12 16.09 3.58
C PRO A 307 17.56 15.92 2.15
N ALA A 308 16.84 14.83 1.92
CA ALA A 308 16.15 14.47 0.68
C ALA A 308 14.82 13.78 0.98
N GLY A 309 13.87 13.80 0.05
CA GLY A 309 12.55 13.17 0.20
C GLY A 309 11.59 13.97 1.09
N GLU A 310 10.62 13.28 1.69
CA GLU A 310 9.59 13.89 2.55
C GLU A 310 10.17 14.41 3.87
N LYS A 311 9.72 15.61 4.27
CA LYS A 311 9.91 16.16 5.60
C LYS A 311 8.84 15.65 6.57
N ASN A 312 8.99 15.99 7.84
CA ASN A 312 8.00 15.65 8.86
C ASN A 312 6.61 16.20 8.48
N TYR A 313 5.60 15.34 8.62
CA TYR A 313 4.19 15.70 8.40
C TYR A 313 3.51 15.93 9.76
N GLY A 314 2.97 17.14 9.95
CA GLY A 314 2.30 17.54 11.19
C GLY A 314 3.26 17.79 12.36
N HIS A 315 2.67 18.20 13.47
CA HIS A 315 3.31 18.30 14.77
C HIS A 315 2.75 17.17 15.64
N HIS A 316 3.47 16.06 15.69
CA HIS A 316 3.18 14.98 16.64
C HIS A 316 4.25 14.96 17.72
#